data_eb3fc3e38882be14f519fc8fe6fcfbb7
#
_entry.id   eb3fc3e38882be14f519fc8fe6fcfbb7
#
_cell.length_a   1.000
_cell.length_b   1.000
_cell.length_c   1.000
_cell.angle_alpha   90.00
_cell.angle_beta   90.00
_cell.angle_gamma   90.00
#
_symmetry.space_group_name_H-M   'P 1'
#
loop_
_entity.id
_entity.type
_entity.pdbx_description
1 polymer ?
#
loop_
_entity_poly.entity_id
_entity_poly.type
_entity_poly.pdbx_seq_one_letter_code
_entity_poly.pdbx_strand_id
1 'polypeptide(L)'
;MKVKKYAAIDVGSNAIRLLIMNIIERKGEEPLFTKNAIIRAPIRLGSDSFVVGEISSKKKKRMIDSIKAFQLLMKVHNVDRYLAYATSALREANNGLQVTAEIRKKTGVNIEIIDGHREAEIIASTDLYKVVKPDQNYLFVDVGGGSTELTVYSQGQIVV
;
A
#
# COMPACT_ATOMS: atom_id res chain seq x y z
N MET A 1 -3.35 -11.66 -26.71
CA MET A 1 -3.56 -11.61 -25.26
C MET A 1 -2.21 -11.56 -24.58
N LYS A 2 -1.98 -10.57 -23.72
CA LYS A 2 -0.75 -10.43 -22.92
C LYS A 2 -1.14 -10.43 -21.43
N VAL A 3 -0.43 -11.19 -20.63
CA VAL A 3 -0.64 -11.22 -19.18
C VAL A 3 0.59 -10.64 -18.51
N LYS A 4 0.41 -9.61 -17.69
CA LYS A 4 1.44 -9.02 -16.83
C LYS A 4 1.09 -9.31 -15.39
N LYS A 5 2.10 -9.43 -14.53
CA LYS A 5 1.90 -9.61 -13.09
C LYS A 5 2.55 -8.46 -12.33
N TYR A 6 1.73 -7.71 -11.62
CA TYR A 6 2.19 -6.60 -10.81
C TYR A 6 1.92 -6.87 -9.35
N ALA A 7 2.75 -6.32 -8.50
CA ALA A 7 2.57 -6.42 -7.06
C ALA A 7 2.56 -5.04 -6.38
N ALA A 8 1.87 -4.96 -5.27
CA ALA A 8 1.92 -3.83 -4.36
C ALA A 8 2.27 -4.32 -2.96
N ILE A 9 3.22 -3.64 -2.32
CA ILE A 9 3.53 -3.82 -0.91
C ILE A 9 2.98 -2.62 -0.16
N ASP A 10 2.06 -2.87 0.76
CA ASP A 10 1.45 -1.88 1.65
C ASP A 10 2.00 -2.08 3.07
N VAL A 11 2.68 -1.06 3.60
CA VAL A 11 3.23 -1.05 4.96
C VAL A 11 2.33 -0.19 5.84
N GLY A 12 1.24 -0.77 6.31
CA GLY A 12 0.29 -0.12 7.19
C GLY A 12 0.61 -0.29 8.68
N SER A 13 -0.15 0.41 9.53
CA SER A 13 0.05 0.45 10.99
C SER A 13 -0.18 -0.90 11.68
N ASN A 14 -1.09 -1.74 11.19
CA ASN A 14 -1.39 -3.07 11.75
C ASN A 14 -0.60 -4.20 11.09
N ALA A 15 -0.46 -4.14 9.78
CA ALA A 15 0.14 -5.21 9.01
C ALA A 15 0.88 -4.68 7.79
N ILE A 16 1.83 -5.48 7.32
CA ILE A 16 2.42 -5.33 6.00
C ILE A 16 1.71 -6.32 5.09
N ARG A 17 1.33 -5.86 3.89
CA ARG A 17 0.59 -6.67 2.92
C ARG A 17 1.35 -6.73 1.61
N LEU A 18 1.27 -7.89 0.95
CA LEU A 18 1.66 -8.06 -0.44
C LEU A 18 0.43 -8.45 -1.23
N LEU A 19 0.07 -7.65 -2.21
CA LEU A 19 -0.95 -7.95 -3.21
C LEU A 19 -0.26 -8.28 -4.53
N ILE A 20 -0.63 -9.40 -5.16
CA ILE A 20 -0.20 -9.76 -6.52
C ILE A 20 -1.42 -9.80 -7.42
N MET A 21 -1.35 -9.11 -8.56
CA MET A 21 -2.42 -8.98 -9.53
C MET A 21 -1.96 -9.49 -10.91
N ASN A 22 -2.85 -10.16 -11.62
CA ASN A 22 -2.70 -10.37 -13.05
C ASN A 22 -3.42 -9.22 -13.79
N ILE A 23 -2.76 -8.68 -14.79
CA ILE A 23 -3.31 -7.67 -15.70
C ILE A 23 -3.37 -8.32 -17.07
N ILE A 24 -4.58 -8.57 -17.55
CA ILE A 24 -4.85 -9.23 -18.80
C ILE A 24 -5.19 -8.17 -19.84
N GLU A 25 -4.29 -7.96 -20.80
CA GLU A 25 -4.47 -7.01 -21.90
C GLU A 25 -4.94 -7.74 -23.17
N ARG A 26 -6.05 -7.29 -23.74
CA ARG A 26 -6.58 -7.72 -25.01
C ARG A 26 -6.66 -6.53 -25.96
N LYS A 27 -6.44 -6.78 -27.25
CA LYS A 27 -6.49 -5.69 -28.25
C LYS A 27 -7.90 -5.14 -28.38
N GLY A 28 -8.07 -3.83 -28.15
CA GLY A 28 -9.35 -3.14 -28.25
C GLY A 28 -10.27 -3.28 -27.02
N GLU A 29 -9.82 -3.91 -25.95
CA GLU A 29 -10.55 -4.03 -24.68
C GLU A 29 -9.81 -3.30 -23.56
N GLU A 30 -10.53 -2.87 -22.53
CA GLU A 30 -9.91 -2.39 -21.31
C GLU A 30 -9.17 -3.52 -20.57
N PRO A 31 -8.04 -3.22 -19.89
CA PRO A 31 -7.32 -4.23 -19.13
C PRO A 31 -8.18 -4.84 -18.03
N LEU A 32 -8.20 -6.16 -17.94
CA LEU A 32 -8.86 -6.88 -16.86
C LEU A 32 -7.86 -7.14 -15.72
N PHE A 33 -8.23 -6.71 -14.52
CA PHE A 33 -7.44 -6.91 -13.29
C PHE A 33 -8.01 -8.08 -12.49
N THR A 34 -7.19 -9.09 -12.22
CA THR A 34 -7.59 -10.23 -11.38
C THR A 34 -6.60 -10.44 -10.24
N LYS A 35 -7.14 -10.61 -9.04
CA LYS A 35 -6.32 -10.90 -7.85
C LYS A 35 -5.71 -12.30 -7.99
N ASN A 36 -4.38 -12.38 -7.85
CA ASN A 36 -3.64 -13.64 -7.86
C ASN A 36 -3.37 -14.12 -6.42
N ALA A 37 -2.81 -13.25 -5.58
CA ALA A 37 -2.52 -13.56 -4.19
C ALA A 37 -2.58 -12.31 -3.31
N ILE A 38 -2.95 -12.50 -2.04
CA ILE A 38 -2.79 -11.51 -0.99
C ILE A 38 -2.19 -12.16 0.25
N ILE A 39 -1.09 -11.62 0.74
CA ILE A 39 -0.39 -12.09 1.92
C ILE A 39 -0.33 -10.97 2.96
N ARG A 40 -0.58 -11.31 4.21
CA ARG A 40 -0.60 -10.36 5.31
C ARG A 40 0.35 -10.79 6.42
N ALA A 41 1.29 -9.91 6.81
CA ALA A 41 2.19 -10.07 7.94
C ALA A 41 1.79 -9.11 9.07
N PRO A 42 1.26 -9.58 10.23
CA PRO A 42 0.78 -8.72 11.31
C PRO A 42 1.96 -8.23 12.17
N ILE A 43 2.57 -7.11 11.80
CA ILE A 43 3.72 -6.51 12.50
C ILE A 43 3.27 -5.57 13.62
N ARG A 44 2.12 -4.87 13.45
CA ARG A 44 1.55 -3.90 14.39
C ARG A 44 2.50 -2.73 14.69
N LEU A 45 2.95 -2.04 13.63
CA LEU A 45 3.88 -0.91 13.74
C LEU A 45 3.29 0.24 14.57
N GLY A 46 1.97 0.47 14.46
CA GLY A 46 1.29 1.55 15.16
C GLY A 46 1.46 1.50 16.68
N SER A 47 1.59 0.32 17.31
CA SER A 47 1.82 0.25 18.76
C SER A 47 3.22 0.75 19.17
N ASP A 48 4.17 0.88 18.25
CA ASP A 48 5.45 1.51 18.52
C ASP A 48 5.40 3.00 18.13
N SER A 49 4.98 3.28 16.89
CA SER A 49 4.97 4.63 16.34
C SER A 49 4.12 5.60 17.16
N PHE A 50 2.85 5.24 17.43
CA PHE A 50 1.90 6.14 18.09
C PHE A 50 2.02 6.19 19.62
N VAL A 51 2.68 5.21 20.24
CA VAL A 51 2.86 5.16 21.71
C VAL A 51 4.25 5.58 22.12
N VAL A 52 5.28 5.11 21.39
CA VAL A 52 6.69 5.33 21.72
C VAL A 52 7.33 6.40 20.81
N GLY A 53 6.76 6.64 19.63
CA GLY A 53 7.29 7.57 18.63
C GLY A 53 8.36 6.96 17.73
N GLU A 54 8.78 5.71 17.93
CA GLU A 54 9.85 5.07 17.17
C GLU A 54 9.57 3.60 16.93
N ILE A 55 9.95 3.08 15.76
CA ILE A 55 9.88 1.66 15.45
C ILE A 55 11.00 0.90 16.14
N SER A 56 10.67 -0.06 16.98
CA SER A 56 11.62 -0.89 17.73
C SER A 56 12.46 -1.78 16.82
N SER A 57 13.68 -2.11 17.27
CA SER A 57 14.57 -3.04 16.55
C SER A 57 13.94 -4.41 16.31
N LYS A 58 13.08 -4.89 17.23
CA LYS A 58 12.33 -6.13 17.09
C LYS A 58 11.36 -6.08 15.89
N LYS A 59 10.57 -5.01 15.78
CA LYS A 59 9.61 -4.86 14.66
C LYS A 59 10.33 -4.57 13.35
N LYS A 60 11.39 -3.77 13.38
CA LYS A 60 12.25 -3.56 12.21
C LYS A 60 12.80 -4.87 11.65
N LYS A 61 13.32 -5.76 12.50
CA LYS A 61 13.77 -7.09 12.08
C LYS A 61 12.62 -7.89 11.41
N ARG A 62 11.44 -7.91 12.04
CA ARG A 62 10.26 -8.60 11.48
C ARG A 62 9.83 -7.99 10.14
N MET A 63 9.91 -6.67 9.96
CA MET A 63 9.67 -6.02 8.66
C MET A 63 10.63 -6.54 7.59
N ILE A 64 11.94 -6.53 7.90
CA ILE A 64 12.97 -7.01 6.97
C ILE A 64 12.71 -8.46 6.55
N ASP A 65 12.41 -9.32 7.51
CA ASP A 65 12.12 -10.74 7.24
C ASP A 65 10.84 -10.90 6.40
N SER A 66 9.79 -10.11 6.66
CA SER A 66 8.57 -10.09 5.86
C SER A 66 8.82 -9.62 4.43
N ILE A 67 9.60 -8.56 4.24
CA ILE A 67 9.94 -8.05 2.90
C ILE A 67 10.77 -9.07 2.11
N LYS A 68 11.72 -9.77 2.74
CA LYS A 68 12.46 -10.88 2.10
C LYS A 68 11.53 -12.01 1.68
N ALA A 69 10.58 -12.39 2.53
CA ALA A 69 9.58 -13.40 2.19
C ALA A 69 8.71 -12.95 1.00
N PHE A 70 8.30 -11.67 0.95
CA PHE A 70 7.54 -11.11 -0.16
C PHE A 70 8.34 -11.11 -1.46
N GLN A 71 9.66 -10.85 -1.41
CA GLN A 71 10.52 -10.95 -2.59
C GLN A 71 10.55 -12.38 -3.15
N LEU A 72 10.65 -13.39 -2.29
CA LEU A 72 10.61 -14.79 -2.72
C LEU A 72 9.26 -15.14 -3.36
N LEU A 73 8.16 -14.68 -2.77
CA LEU A 73 6.82 -14.87 -3.33
C LEU A 73 6.66 -14.15 -4.67
N MET A 74 7.11 -12.90 -4.79
CA MET A 74 7.08 -12.17 -6.06
C MET A 74 7.89 -12.92 -7.15
N LYS A 75 9.05 -13.48 -6.78
CA LYS A 75 9.87 -14.30 -7.70
C LYS A 75 9.12 -15.57 -8.12
N VAL A 76 8.54 -16.32 -7.20
CA VAL A 76 7.76 -17.54 -7.49
C VAL A 76 6.57 -17.25 -8.41
N HIS A 77 5.91 -16.12 -8.20
CA HIS A 77 4.77 -15.71 -9.01
C HIS A 77 5.17 -15.06 -10.35
N ASN A 78 6.46 -14.87 -10.62
CA ASN A 78 6.98 -14.16 -11.80
C ASN A 78 6.40 -12.74 -11.93
N VAL A 79 6.50 -11.96 -10.86
CA VAL A 79 6.05 -10.56 -10.84
C VAL A 79 6.98 -9.71 -11.72
N ASP A 80 6.41 -8.98 -12.69
CA ASP A 80 7.14 -8.13 -13.62
C ASP A 80 7.58 -6.81 -12.98
N ARG A 81 6.71 -6.20 -12.17
CA ARG A 81 6.94 -4.92 -11.49
C ARG A 81 6.22 -4.88 -10.15
N TYR A 82 6.77 -4.11 -9.23
CA TYR A 82 6.09 -3.83 -7.95
C TYR A 82 6.29 -2.39 -7.51
N LEU A 83 5.39 -1.92 -6.63
CA LEU A 83 5.51 -0.69 -5.86
C LEU A 83 5.42 -1.05 -4.38
N ALA A 84 6.04 -0.24 -3.51
CA ALA A 84 6.01 -0.42 -2.08
C ALA A 84 5.82 0.93 -1.39
N TYR A 85 4.70 1.07 -0.69
CA TYR A 85 4.34 2.28 0.03
C TYR A 85 4.21 2.02 1.52
N ALA A 86 4.53 3.04 2.30
CA ALA A 86 4.30 3.07 3.75
C ALA A 86 3.47 4.29 4.12
N THR A 87 2.56 4.13 5.05
CA THR A 87 1.61 5.14 5.46
C THR A 87 1.85 5.60 6.91
N SER A 88 0.82 5.92 7.66
CA SER A 88 0.83 6.61 8.94
C SER A 88 1.89 6.12 9.94
N ALA A 89 2.04 4.81 10.16
CA ALA A 89 2.97 4.33 11.19
C ALA A 89 4.45 4.66 10.92
N LEU A 90 4.90 4.59 9.65
CA LEU A 90 6.28 4.98 9.31
C LEU A 90 6.40 6.49 9.08
N ARG A 91 5.33 7.15 8.66
CA ARG A 91 5.28 8.59 8.48
C ARG A 91 5.43 9.32 9.83
N GLU A 92 4.74 8.83 10.86
CA GLU A 92 4.74 9.43 12.20
C GLU A 92 5.93 9.01 13.08
N ALA A 93 6.63 7.93 12.73
CA ALA A 93 7.78 7.47 13.51
C ALA A 93 8.99 8.36 13.29
N ASN A 94 9.62 8.84 14.38
CA ASN A 94 10.85 9.65 14.35
C ASN A 94 12.00 8.98 13.57
N ASN A 95 12.04 7.66 13.57
CA ASN A 95 13.04 6.86 12.86
C ASN A 95 12.51 6.23 11.55
N GLY A 96 11.36 6.64 11.05
CA GLY A 96 10.72 6.02 9.87
C GLY A 96 11.61 6.00 8.63
N LEU A 97 12.25 7.12 8.27
CA LEU A 97 13.19 7.21 7.15
C LEU A 97 14.42 6.30 7.34
N GLN A 98 14.94 6.18 8.57
CA GLN A 98 16.06 5.28 8.86
C GLN A 98 15.64 3.81 8.68
N VAL A 99 14.42 3.47 9.10
CA VAL A 99 13.85 2.13 8.95
C VAL A 99 13.73 1.75 7.48
N THR A 100 13.17 2.62 6.64
CA THR A 100 13.07 2.36 5.19
C THR A 100 14.42 2.27 4.51
N ALA A 101 15.38 3.12 4.88
CA ALA A 101 16.75 3.06 4.37
C ALA A 101 17.46 1.74 4.76
N GLU A 102 17.28 1.25 5.98
CA GLU A 102 17.83 -0.03 6.41
C GLU A 102 17.18 -1.22 5.67
N ILE A 103 15.87 -1.19 5.48
CA ILE A 103 15.15 -2.19 4.67
C ILE A 103 15.71 -2.22 3.26
N ARG A 104 15.83 -1.05 2.61
CA ARG A 104 16.42 -0.95 1.27
C ARG A 104 17.83 -1.54 1.22
N LYS A 105 18.68 -1.21 2.19
CA LYS A 105 20.06 -1.75 2.28
C LYS A 105 20.08 -3.27 2.39
N LYS A 106 19.16 -3.87 3.16
CA LYS A 106 19.14 -5.31 3.45
C LYS A 106 18.35 -6.16 2.47
N THR A 107 17.44 -5.54 1.72
CA THR A 107 16.53 -6.27 0.82
C THR A 107 16.56 -5.75 -0.62
N GLY A 108 17.07 -4.56 -0.86
CA GLY A 108 16.97 -3.90 -2.18
C GLY A 108 15.59 -3.31 -2.47
N VAL A 109 14.57 -3.54 -1.62
CA VAL A 109 13.23 -2.98 -1.80
C VAL A 109 13.20 -1.54 -1.33
N ASN A 110 12.82 -0.64 -2.24
CA ASN A 110 12.59 0.76 -1.92
C ASN A 110 11.14 0.94 -1.45
N ILE A 111 10.96 1.29 -0.17
CA ILE A 111 9.66 1.63 0.39
C ILE A 111 9.56 3.14 0.46
N GLU A 112 8.60 3.72 -0.25
CA GLU A 112 8.29 5.14 -0.24
C GLU A 112 7.28 5.44 0.88
N ILE A 113 7.62 6.39 1.75
CA ILE A 113 6.65 6.90 2.74
C ILE A 113 5.81 7.96 2.04
N ILE A 114 4.50 7.73 1.97
CA ILE A 114 3.54 8.64 1.34
C ILE A 114 2.78 9.44 2.40
N ASP A 115 2.38 10.66 2.04
CA ASP A 115 1.50 11.48 2.84
C ASP A 115 0.02 11.08 2.68
N GLY A 116 -0.86 11.67 3.49
CA GLY A 116 -2.29 11.36 3.45
C GLY A 116 -2.96 11.77 2.13
N HIS A 117 -2.47 12.85 1.48
CA HIS A 117 -3.00 13.27 0.18
C HIS A 117 -2.70 12.23 -0.90
N ARG A 118 -1.45 11.74 -0.94
CA ARG A 118 -1.06 10.69 -1.90
C ARG A 118 -1.77 9.38 -1.63
N GLU A 119 -1.99 9.04 -0.36
CA GLU A 119 -2.77 7.87 0.07
C GLU A 119 -4.21 7.97 -0.45
N ALA A 120 -4.87 9.13 -0.25
CA ALA A 120 -6.21 9.40 -0.76
C ALA A 120 -6.29 9.35 -2.30
N GLU A 121 -5.30 9.91 -3.02
CA GLU A 121 -5.23 9.81 -4.48
C GLU A 121 -5.16 8.35 -4.98
N ILE A 122 -4.34 7.51 -4.32
CA ILE A 122 -4.23 6.08 -4.67
C ILE A 122 -5.56 5.38 -4.45
N ILE A 123 -6.23 5.62 -3.33
CA ILE A 123 -7.55 5.06 -3.03
C ILE A 123 -8.56 5.53 -4.07
N ALA A 124 -8.57 6.82 -4.37
CA ALA A 124 -9.46 7.42 -5.36
C ALA A 124 -9.26 6.89 -6.79
N SER A 125 -8.03 6.50 -7.15
CA SER A 125 -7.72 5.91 -8.45
C SER A 125 -8.24 4.48 -8.64
N THR A 126 -8.77 3.87 -7.57
CA THR A 126 -9.41 2.55 -7.65
C THR A 126 -10.83 2.66 -8.22
N ASP A 127 -11.53 1.55 -8.39
CA ASP A 127 -12.88 1.45 -8.98
C ASP A 127 -13.99 2.27 -8.29
N LEU A 128 -13.65 3.21 -7.39
CA LEU A 128 -14.59 4.15 -6.79
C LEU A 128 -15.37 4.95 -7.85
N TYR A 129 -14.74 5.28 -8.99
CA TYR A 129 -15.43 5.94 -10.12
C TYR A 129 -16.64 5.17 -10.64
N LYS A 130 -16.70 3.86 -10.46
CA LYS A 130 -17.86 3.04 -10.88
C LYS A 130 -19.06 3.21 -9.96
N VAL A 131 -18.84 3.71 -8.74
CA VAL A 131 -19.87 3.88 -7.71
C VAL A 131 -20.31 5.35 -7.61
N VAL A 132 -19.43 6.28 -7.96
CA VAL A 132 -19.68 7.72 -7.87
C VAL A 132 -20.52 8.18 -9.06
N LYS A 133 -21.73 8.70 -8.79
CA LYS A 133 -22.57 9.36 -9.78
C LYS A 133 -22.24 10.86 -9.81
N PRO A 134 -22.13 11.49 -11.00
CA PRO A 134 -21.77 12.90 -11.11
C PRO A 134 -22.74 13.89 -10.44
N ASP A 135 -23.99 13.49 -10.27
CA ASP A 135 -25.07 14.31 -9.69
C ASP A 135 -25.19 14.19 -8.17
N GLN A 136 -24.32 13.46 -7.52
CA GLN A 136 -24.34 13.20 -6.07
C GLN A 136 -23.02 13.58 -5.41
N ASN A 137 -23.11 13.92 -4.12
CA ASN A 137 -21.95 14.13 -3.25
C ASN A 137 -21.71 12.90 -2.39
N TYR A 138 -20.43 12.54 -2.23
CA TYR A 138 -20.03 11.38 -1.44
C TYR A 138 -18.95 11.77 -0.43
N LEU A 139 -19.06 11.24 0.76
CA LEU A 139 -17.98 11.24 1.74
C LEU A 139 -17.42 9.82 1.85
N PHE A 140 -16.17 9.67 1.47
CA PHE A 140 -15.41 8.44 1.71
C PHE A 140 -14.67 8.57 3.03
N VAL A 141 -14.82 7.57 3.87
CA VAL A 141 -14.15 7.48 5.17
C VAL A 141 -13.31 6.23 5.16
N ASP A 142 -11.99 6.39 5.08
CA ASP A 142 -11.04 5.28 5.24
C ASP A 142 -10.50 5.27 6.66
N VAL A 143 -10.83 4.21 7.40
CA VAL A 143 -10.40 4.03 8.78
C VAL A 143 -9.27 3.04 8.81
N GLY A 144 -8.04 3.57 8.89
CA GLY A 144 -6.83 2.79 9.03
C GLY A 144 -6.54 2.33 10.46
N GLY A 145 -5.37 1.77 10.67
CA GLY A 145 -4.90 1.32 12.00
C GLY A 145 -4.28 2.44 12.85
N GLY A 146 -4.21 3.66 12.33
CA GLY A 146 -3.57 4.82 13.01
C GLY A 146 -3.92 6.16 12.40
N SER A 147 -4.69 6.17 11.33
CA SER A 147 -5.21 7.38 10.71
C SER A 147 -6.62 7.15 10.22
N THR A 148 -7.34 8.22 9.96
CA THR A 148 -8.65 8.21 9.30
C THR A 148 -8.60 9.29 8.23
N GLU A 149 -8.73 8.87 6.99
CA GLU A 149 -8.75 9.75 5.83
C GLU A 149 -10.20 10.01 5.43
N LEU A 150 -10.51 11.30 5.22
CA LEU A 150 -11.81 11.76 4.72
C LEU A 150 -11.63 12.35 3.33
N THR A 151 -12.37 11.85 2.35
CA THR A 151 -12.33 12.36 0.99
C THR A 151 -13.73 12.73 0.55
N VAL A 152 -13.93 13.98 0.17
CA VAL A 152 -15.21 14.47 -0.35
C VAL A 152 -15.17 14.49 -1.87
N TYR A 153 -16.15 13.83 -2.47
CA TYR A 153 -16.44 13.91 -3.90
C TYR A 153 -17.67 14.75 -4.12
N SER A 154 -17.57 15.73 -5.01
CA SER A 154 -18.69 16.54 -5.47
C SER A 154 -18.60 16.68 -6.98
N GLN A 155 -19.72 16.51 -7.68
CA GLN A 155 -19.81 16.60 -9.14
C GLN A 155 -18.77 15.72 -9.87
N GLY A 156 -18.49 14.55 -9.32
CA GLY A 156 -17.52 13.60 -9.88
C GLY A 156 -16.04 13.96 -9.67
N GLN A 157 -15.75 15.00 -8.88
CA GLN A 157 -14.38 15.46 -8.58
C GLN A 157 -14.09 15.39 -7.07
N ILE A 158 -12.82 15.17 -6.72
CA ILE A 158 -12.34 15.30 -5.34
C ILE A 158 -12.29 16.78 -4.98
N VAL A 159 -12.90 17.16 -3.86
CA VAL A 159 -12.96 18.54 -3.37
C VAL A 159 -12.09 18.72 -2.13
N VAL A 160 -11.98 17.69 -1.28
CA VAL A 160 -11.15 17.64 -0.06
C VAL A 160 -10.71 16.20 0.17
#